data_ffaa60aa6914725ed36e60dc3477ea2e
#
_entry.id   ffaa60aa6914725ed36e60dc3477ea2e
#
_cell.length_a   1.000
_cell.length_b   1.000
_cell.length_c   1.000
_cell.angle_alpha   90.00
_cell.angle_beta   90.00
_cell.angle_gamma   90.00
#
_symmetry.space_group_name_H-M   'P 1'
#
loop_
_entity.id
_entity.type
_entity.pdbx_description
1 polymer ?
#
loop_
_entity_poly.entity_id
_entity_poly.type
_entity_poly.pdbx_seq_one_letter_code
_entity_poly.pdbx_strand_id
1 'polypeptide(L)'
;MCIRDRDKGWGIKKDTFGFLRQMEIFGEETWFRIGDRDTATHLTRTNMLKNGKSLSDITKWMSEKFSIEIKIIPITDNSVETRIKTNKGDLHLQEFWVKHRGMDPVEGIEYQGADKARPNPDAMNAIHDSNLIVIAPGNPLTSIGPMLSIKGIRKELAKKKNKVVAVSPIIGNSAISGPTGKYMEAAGIEVSATGIAKMYADVCSNLIIDTKDRKQIKQIESLNINVHDTKIKMTNKQAEDALAASILKHFHA
;
A
#
# COMPACT_ATOMS: atom_id res chain seq x y z
N MET A 1 -7.36 -17.40 -8.40
CA MET A 1 -6.10 -18.13 -8.74
C MET A 1 -4.93 -17.21 -8.38
N CYS A 2 -4.05 -17.61 -7.46
CA CYS A 2 -2.90 -16.79 -7.09
C CYS A 2 -1.81 -16.97 -8.16
N ILE A 3 -1.65 -15.99 -9.03
CA ILE A 3 -0.63 -15.98 -10.10
C ILE A 3 0.70 -15.38 -9.63
N ARG A 4 0.75 -14.86 -8.40
CA ARG A 4 1.95 -14.26 -7.82
C ARG A 4 3.00 -15.32 -7.50
N ASP A 5 4.27 -15.02 -7.80
CA ASP A 5 5.41 -15.79 -7.34
C ASP A 5 5.58 -15.60 -5.82
N ARG A 6 5.23 -16.63 -5.04
CA ARG A 6 5.30 -16.57 -3.57
C ARG A 6 6.72 -16.65 -3.04
N ASP A 7 7.63 -17.25 -3.80
CA ASP A 7 9.02 -17.42 -3.38
C ASP A 7 9.78 -16.09 -3.47
N LYS A 8 9.47 -15.30 -4.51
CA LYS A 8 10.04 -13.95 -4.70
C LYS A 8 9.22 -12.85 -4.02
N GLY A 9 7.97 -13.14 -3.66
CA GLY A 9 7.04 -12.19 -3.06
C GLY A 9 6.43 -11.15 -4.03
N TRP A 10 6.81 -11.14 -5.32
CA TRP A 10 6.32 -10.24 -6.35
C TRP A 10 6.43 -10.87 -7.75
N GLY A 11 5.73 -10.28 -8.73
CA GLY A 11 5.71 -10.76 -10.11
C GLY A 11 4.87 -12.02 -10.33
N ILE A 12 4.71 -12.41 -11.57
CA ILE A 12 3.94 -13.59 -11.97
C ILE A 12 4.81 -14.84 -11.82
N LYS A 13 4.23 -15.90 -11.24
CA LYS A 13 4.93 -17.18 -11.07
C LYS A 13 5.35 -17.77 -12.42
N LYS A 14 6.62 -18.17 -12.52
CA LYS A 14 7.22 -18.73 -13.75
C LYS A 14 7.17 -17.78 -14.96
N ASP A 15 7.27 -16.47 -14.70
CA ASP A 15 7.38 -15.50 -15.80
C ASP A 15 8.76 -15.56 -16.45
N THR A 16 8.83 -15.16 -17.71
CA THR A 16 10.08 -15.12 -18.51
C THR A 16 10.58 -13.68 -18.64
N PHE A 17 11.80 -13.49 -19.15
CA PHE A 17 12.45 -12.18 -19.27
C PHE A 17 13.06 -12.01 -20.68
N GLY A 18 12.42 -12.54 -21.70
CA GLY A 18 12.86 -12.43 -23.09
C GLY A 18 12.90 -11.01 -23.58
N PHE A 19 11.85 -10.26 -23.31
CA PHE A 19 11.75 -8.84 -23.63
C PHE A 19 12.90 -8.03 -22.99
N LEU A 20 13.13 -8.23 -21.69
CA LEU A 20 14.16 -7.50 -20.97
C LEU A 20 15.57 -7.77 -21.51
N ARG A 21 15.86 -9.04 -21.83
CA ARG A 21 17.15 -9.40 -22.46
C ARG A 21 17.34 -8.74 -23.83
N GLN A 22 16.26 -8.62 -24.62
CA GLN A 22 16.32 -7.93 -25.89
C GLN A 22 16.58 -6.43 -25.73
N MET A 23 15.98 -5.79 -24.72
CA MET A 23 16.26 -4.39 -24.36
C MET A 23 17.72 -4.17 -23.97
N GLU A 24 18.32 -5.10 -23.21
CA GLU A 24 19.76 -5.06 -22.87
C GLU A 24 20.65 -5.08 -24.13
N ILE A 25 20.28 -5.92 -25.13
CA ILE A 25 21.01 -5.99 -26.42
C ILE A 25 20.91 -4.65 -27.17
N PHE A 26 19.80 -3.94 -27.05
CA PHE A 26 19.63 -2.62 -27.66
C PHE A 26 20.29 -1.46 -26.86
N GLY A 27 20.90 -1.77 -25.69
CA GLY A 27 21.55 -0.77 -24.84
C GLY A 27 20.57 0.05 -23.99
N GLU A 28 19.33 -0.40 -23.86
CA GLU A 28 18.32 0.28 -23.06
C GLU A 28 18.45 -0.03 -21.56
N GLU A 29 17.94 0.86 -20.72
CA GLU A 29 17.95 0.68 -19.27
C GLU A 29 17.04 -0.48 -18.84
N THR A 30 17.58 -1.45 -18.08
CA THR A 30 16.90 -2.67 -17.63
C THR A 30 16.92 -2.86 -16.10
N TRP A 31 17.17 -1.77 -15.36
CA TRP A 31 17.24 -1.82 -13.89
C TRP A 31 15.92 -2.26 -13.25
N PHE A 32 14.78 -1.97 -13.87
CA PHE A 32 13.48 -2.43 -13.40
C PHE A 32 13.14 -3.79 -14.00
N ARG A 33 13.48 -4.84 -13.29
CA ARG A 33 13.32 -6.22 -13.76
C ARG A 33 11.84 -6.65 -13.77
N ILE A 34 11.19 -6.47 -14.90
CA ILE A 34 9.80 -6.84 -15.15
C ILE A 34 9.74 -8.07 -16.07
N GLY A 35 8.86 -9.03 -15.77
CA GLY A 35 8.67 -10.23 -16.61
C GLY A 35 7.86 -9.94 -17.86
N ASP A 36 7.88 -10.87 -18.83
CA ASP A 36 7.24 -10.70 -20.14
C ASP A 36 5.72 -10.54 -20.02
N ARG A 37 5.07 -11.27 -19.10
CA ARG A 37 3.63 -11.16 -18.85
C ARG A 37 3.26 -9.85 -18.16
N ASP A 38 4.04 -9.43 -17.18
CA ASP A 38 3.86 -8.12 -16.55
C ASP A 38 4.08 -7.00 -17.56
N THR A 39 5.09 -7.13 -18.44
CA THR A 39 5.34 -6.19 -19.55
C THR A 39 4.13 -6.09 -20.47
N ALA A 40 3.55 -7.22 -20.89
CA ALA A 40 2.34 -7.23 -21.72
C ALA A 40 1.17 -6.51 -21.02
N THR A 41 0.99 -6.73 -19.73
CA THR A 41 -0.02 -6.06 -18.89
C THR A 41 0.20 -4.54 -18.89
N HIS A 42 1.43 -4.09 -18.66
CA HIS A 42 1.77 -2.66 -18.64
C HIS A 42 1.63 -1.99 -20.00
N LEU A 43 2.06 -2.65 -21.09
CA LEU A 43 1.89 -2.16 -22.46
C LEU A 43 0.41 -1.98 -22.80
N THR A 44 -0.42 -2.98 -22.50
CA THR A 44 -1.87 -2.93 -22.73
C THR A 44 -2.50 -1.78 -21.94
N ARG A 45 -2.20 -1.67 -20.64
CA ARG A 45 -2.67 -0.58 -19.78
C ARG A 45 -2.25 0.79 -20.33
N THR A 46 -1.00 0.96 -20.72
CA THR A 46 -0.48 2.20 -21.27
C THR A 46 -1.17 2.58 -22.56
N ASN A 47 -1.41 1.62 -23.43
CA ASN A 47 -2.15 1.85 -24.69
C ASN A 47 -3.59 2.28 -24.42
N MET A 48 -4.28 1.64 -23.47
CA MET A 48 -5.66 2.02 -23.10
C MET A 48 -5.72 3.44 -22.50
N LEU A 49 -4.76 3.82 -21.63
CA LEU A 49 -4.64 5.18 -21.11
C LEU A 49 -4.43 6.21 -22.23
N LYS A 50 -3.52 5.92 -23.18
CA LYS A 50 -3.28 6.79 -24.36
C LYS A 50 -4.52 6.96 -25.22
N ASN A 51 -5.40 5.95 -25.26
CA ASN A 51 -6.69 5.99 -25.96
C ASN A 51 -7.84 6.58 -25.10
N GLY A 52 -7.52 7.27 -24.00
CA GLY A 52 -8.48 8.03 -23.19
C GLY A 52 -9.32 7.20 -22.22
N LYS A 53 -8.99 5.93 -21.98
CA LYS A 53 -9.65 5.14 -20.94
C LYS A 53 -9.17 5.59 -19.57
N SER A 54 -10.09 5.65 -18.59
CA SER A 54 -9.72 5.94 -17.19
C SER A 54 -8.99 4.77 -16.55
N LEU A 55 -8.23 5.03 -15.48
CA LEU A 55 -7.60 3.97 -14.69
C LEU A 55 -8.66 3.02 -14.10
N SER A 56 -9.82 3.54 -13.73
CA SER A 56 -10.96 2.77 -13.22
C SER A 56 -11.50 1.80 -14.25
N ASP A 57 -11.73 2.27 -15.51
CA ASP A 57 -12.19 1.41 -16.61
C ASP A 57 -11.18 0.29 -16.89
N ILE A 58 -9.90 0.65 -16.91
CA ILE A 58 -8.81 -0.30 -17.18
C ILE A 58 -8.73 -1.33 -16.05
N THR A 59 -8.81 -0.89 -14.78
CA THR A 59 -8.75 -1.78 -13.62
C THR A 59 -9.91 -2.76 -13.63
N LYS A 60 -11.12 -2.29 -13.92
CA LYS A 60 -12.31 -3.13 -14.07
C LYS A 60 -12.13 -4.16 -15.19
N TRP A 61 -11.73 -3.72 -16.37
CA TRP A 61 -11.48 -4.59 -17.51
C TRP A 61 -10.42 -5.65 -17.22
N MET A 62 -9.31 -5.27 -16.58
CA MET A 62 -8.26 -6.22 -16.20
C MET A 62 -8.74 -7.22 -15.15
N SER A 63 -9.52 -6.79 -14.15
CA SER A 63 -10.11 -7.67 -13.15
C SER A 63 -10.99 -8.74 -13.79
N GLU A 64 -11.81 -8.36 -14.78
CA GLU A 64 -12.63 -9.29 -15.57
C GLU A 64 -11.74 -10.29 -16.35
N LYS A 65 -10.70 -9.82 -17.03
CA LYS A 65 -9.76 -10.67 -17.79
C LYS A 65 -8.99 -11.67 -16.92
N PHE A 66 -8.69 -11.29 -15.69
CA PHE A 66 -8.03 -12.16 -14.72
C PHE A 66 -9.00 -12.96 -13.85
N SER A 67 -10.32 -12.89 -14.11
CA SER A 67 -11.37 -13.57 -13.33
C SER A 67 -11.26 -13.28 -11.84
N ILE A 68 -11.05 -11.99 -11.49
CA ILE A 68 -11.01 -11.51 -10.11
C ILE A 68 -12.44 -11.18 -9.69
N GLU A 69 -12.96 -11.89 -8.71
CA GLU A 69 -14.35 -11.77 -8.24
C GLU A 69 -14.58 -10.52 -7.38
N ILE A 70 -13.54 -10.04 -6.68
CA ILE A 70 -13.65 -8.85 -5.84
C ILE A 70 -13.55 -7.57 -6.68
N LYS A 71 -14.29 -6.53 -6.29
CA LYS A 71 -14.21 -5.21 -6.91
C LYS A 71 -12.92 -4.51 -6.50
N ILE A 72 -12.03 -4.21 -7.46
CA ILE A 72 -10.84 -3.41 -7.26
C ILE A 72 -11.13 -1.99 -7.76
N ILE A 73 -11.00 -1.00 -6.90
CA ILE A 73 -11.33 0.39 -7.21
C ILE A 73 -10.08 1.26 -6.96
N PRO A 74 -9.54 1.91 -8.00
CA PRO A 74 -8.52 2.93 -7.80
C PRO A 74 -9.05 4.08 -6.94
N ILE A 75 -8.24 4.58 -6.01
CA ILE A 75 -8.65 5.69 -5.14
C ILE A 75 -8.87 6.99 -5.93
N THR A 76 -8.22 7.12 -7.07
CA THR A 76 -8.31 8.23 -8.02
C THR A 76 -7.92 7.78 -9.42
N ASP A 77 -8.49 8.42 -10.44
CA ASP A 77 -8.07 8.27 -11.84
C ASP A 77 -6.97 9.27 -12.24
N ASN A 78 -6.64 10.22 -11.36
CA ASN A 78 -5.58 11.18 -11.62
C ASN A 78 -4.20 10.58 -11.30
N SER A 79 -3.17 11.11 -11.99
CA SER A 79 -1.78 10.73 -11.68
C SER A 79 -1.36 11.30 -10.35
N VAL A 80 -0.89 10.43 -9.46
CA VAL A 80 -0.28 10.79 -8.18
C VAL A 80 0.99 9.96 -8.03
N GLU A 81 2.12 10.62 -7.89
CA GLU A 81 3.43 9.98 -7.81
C GLU A 81 4.04 10.17 -6.43
N THR A 82 4.56 9.10 -5.84
CA THR A 82 5.37 9.20 -4.63
C THR A 82 6.80 9.57 -5.01
N ARG A 83 7.24 10.73 -4.55
CA ARG A 83 8.61 11.24 -4.73
C ARG A 83 9.36 11.12 -3.41
N ILE A 84 10.60 10.66 -3.47
CA ILE A 84 11.52 10.55 -2.34
C ILE A 84 12.54 11.67 -2.46
N LYS A 85 12.55 12.58 -1.50
CA LYS A 85 13.55 13.65 -1.40
C LYS A 85 14.81 13.08 -0.77
N THR A 86 15.93 13.29 -1.45
CA THR A 86 17.26 12.87 -1.00
C THR A 86 18.25 14.02 -1.16
N ASN A 87 19.38 13.93 -0.51
CA ASN A 87 20.48 14.90 -0.68
C ASN A 87 21.05 14.95 -2.12
N LYS A 88 20.68 14.01 -2.99
CA LYS A 88 21.06 13.95 -4.42
C LYS A 88 19.94 14.42 -5.36
N GLY A 89 18.79 14.83 -4.80
CA GLY A 89 17.62 15.27 -5.55
C GLY A 89 16.39 14.41 -5.31
N ASP A 90 15.32 14.73 -6.03
CA ASP A 90 14.01 14.07 -5.91
C ASP A 90 13.93 12.90 -6.88
N LEU A 91 13.73 11.70 -6.35
CA LEU A 91 13.63 10.46 -7.10
C LEU A 91 12.20 9.93 -7.11
N HIS A 92 11.79 9.29 -8.21
CA HIS A 92 10.58 8.46 -8.19
C HIS A 92 10.77 7.30 -7.21
N LEU A 93 9.73 6.91 -6.46
CA LEU A 93 9.81 5.85 -5.45
C LEU A 93 10.50 4.57 -5.95
N GLN A 94 10.14 4.12 -7.16
CA GLN A 94 10.72 2.89 -7.72
C GLN A 94 12.18 3.07 -8.14
N GLU A 95 12.55 4.24 -8.64
CA GLU A 95 13.94 4.56 -8.93
C GLU A 95 14.77 4.55 -7.64
N PHE A 96 14.33 5.24 -6.60
CA PHE A 96 14.95 5.20 -5.29
C PHE A 96 15.09 3.78 -4.74
N TRP A 97 13.98 3.01 -4.78
CA TRP A 97 13.95 1.69 -4.15
C TRP A 97 14.64 0.59 -4.97
N VAL A 98 14.43 0.56 -6.29
CA VAL A 98 14.94 -0.52 -7.15
C VAL A 98 16.30 -0.18 -7.73
N LYS A 99 16.45 0.97 -8.41
CA LYS A 99 17.70 1.38 -9.07
C LYS A 99 18.78 1.72 -8.04
N HIS A 100 18.43 2.53 -7.04
CA HIS A 100 19.34 2.97 -5.96
C HIS A 100 19.30 2.06 -4.72
N ARG A 101 18.53 0.96 -4.73
CA ARG A 101 18.41 -0.01 -3.63
C ARG A 101 18.01 0.61 -2.28
N GLY A 102 17.35 1.77 -2.30
CA GLY A 102 16.98 2.51 -1.10
C GLY A 102 18.15 2.97 -0.24
N MET A 103 19.35 3.10 -0.80
CA MET A 103 20.56 3.35 -0.02
C MET A 103 20.76 4.82 0.36
N ASP A 104 20.27 5.74 -0.45
CA ASP A 104 20.43 7.16 -0.17
C ASP A 104 19.67 7.60 1.10
N PRO A 105 20.17 8.57 1.86
CA PRO A 105 19.42 9.17 2.96
C PRO A 105 18.11 9.79 2.46
N VAL A 106 17.02 9.54 3.18
CA VAL A 106 15.70 10.09 2.89
C VAL A 106 15.52 11.37 3.71
N GLU A 107 15.24 12.49 3.04
CA GLU A 107 14.97 13.78 3.68
C GLU A 107 13.47 14.11 3.73
N GLY A 108 12.67 13.44 2.91
CA GLY A 108 11.22 13.61 2.90
C GLY A 108 10.52 12.78 1.85
N ILE A 109 9.20 12.79 1.94
CA ILE A 109 8.31 12.10 0.99
C ILE A 109 7.24 13.09 0.54
N GLU A 110 7.01 13.15 -0.75
CA GLU A 110 6.00 13.99 -1.36
C GLU A 110 5.07 13.17 -2.25
N TYR A 111 3.79 13.54 -2.29
CA TYR A 111 2.79 12.94 -3.18
C TYR A 111 2.46 13.94 -4.28
N GLN A 112 3.28 13.95 -5.32
CA GLN A 112 3.15 14.88 -6.43
C GLN A 112 1.82 14.67 -7.16
N GLY A 113 1.03 15.73 -7.31
CA GLY A 113 -0.29 15.72 -7.94
C GLY A 113 -1.46 15.40 -7.02
N ALA A 114 -1.23 15.01 -5.75
CA ALA A 114 -2.28 14.68 -4.80
C ALA A 114 -3.18 15.89 -4.46
N ASP A 115 -2.64 17.09 -4.47
CA ASP A 115 -3.34 18.36 -4.22
C ASP A 115 -4.45 18.64 -5.26
N LYS A 116 -4.24 18.19 -6.51
CA LYS A 116 -5.15 18.36 -7.65
C LYS A 116 -6.00 17.11 -7.91
N ALA A 117 -5.61 15.97 -7.36
CA ALA A 117 -6.30 14.71 -7.58
C ALA A 117 -7.70 14.72 -6.94
N ARG A 118 -8.67 14.21 -7.69
CA ARG A 118 -10.04 14.00 -7.23
C ARG A 118 -10.22 12.54 -6.82
N PRO A 119 -10.89 12.28 -5.70
CA PRO A 119 -11.20 10.91 -5.32
C PRO A 119 -12.14 10.28 -6.33
N ASN A 120 -11.96 8.98 -6.57
CA ASN A 120 -12.90 8.21 -7.36
C ASN A 120 -14.26 8.13 -6.65
N PRO A 121 -15.38 8.46 -7.32
CA PRO A 121 -16.71 8.39 -6.70
C PRO A 121 -17.06 7.00 -6.16
N ASP A 122 -16.71 5.94 -6.89
CA ASP A 122 -16.93 4.57 -6.43
C ASP A 122 -16.15 4.23 -5.16
N ALA A 123 -14.91 4.74 -5.03
CA ALA A 123 -14.12 4.56 -3.81
C ALA A 123 -14.74 5.33 -2.63
N MET A 124 -15.23 6.54 -2.88
CA MET A 124 -15.95 7.32 -1.86
C MET A 124 -17.23 6.62 -1.40
N ASN A 125 -18.03 6.10 -2.34
CA ASN A 125 -19.24 5.33 -2.05
C ASN A 125 -18.90 4.05 -1.26
N ALA A 126 -17.85 3.32 -1.67
CA ALA A 126 -17.41 2.13 -0.95
C ALA A 126 -17.01 2.43 0.50
N ILE A 127 -16.28 3.54 0.74
CA ILE A 127 -15.96 3.98 2.10
C ILE A 127 -17.24 4.37 2.85
N HIS A 128 -18.15 5.10 2.20
CA HIS A 128 -19.40 5.57 2.81
C HIS A 128 -20.31 4.41 3.22
N ASP A 129 -20.47 3.40 2.38
CA ASP A 129 -21.44 2.31 2.56
C ASP A 129 -20.88 1.15 3.42
N SER A 130 -19.56 1.08 3.61
CA SER A 130 -18.93 -0.03 4.33
C SER A 130 -19.30 -0.06 5.82
N ASN A 131 -19.54 -1.26 6.33
CA ASN A 131 -19.70 -1.53 7.77
C ASN A 131 -18.37 -1.81 8.47
N LEU A 132 -17.36 -2.27 7.72
CA LEU A 132 -16.00 -2.45 8.19
C LEU A 132 -15.01 -1.98 7.11
N ILE A 133 -14.04 -1.16 7.51
CA ILE A 133 -12.97 -0.69 6.64
C ILE A 133 -11.64 -1.14 7.24
N VAL A 134 -10.85 -1.86 6.45
CA VAL A 134 -9.55 -2.38 6.89
C VAL A 134 -8.43 -1.64 6.17
N ILE A 135 -7.59 -0.94 6.93
CA ILE A 135 -6.30 -0.43 6.44
C ILE A 135 -5.30 -1.58 6.56
N ALA A 136 -4.96 -2.19 5.42
CA ALA A 136 -4.02 -3.30 5.36
C ALA A 136 -2.61 -2.90 5.84
N PRO A 137 -1.76 -3.85 6.29
CA PRO A 137 -0.41 -3.57 6.81
C PRO A 137 0.57 -3.21 5.68
N GLY A 138 0.18 -2.28 4.83
CA GLY A 138 1.03 -1.68 3.81
C GLY A 138 1.94 -0.61 4.40
N ASN A 139 2.95 -0.20 3.63
CA ASN A 139 3.81 0.90 4.04
C ASN A 139 2.96 2.17 4.26
N PRO A 140 2.97 2.76 5.47
CA PRO A 140 2.07 3.86 5.82
C PRO A 140 2.36 5.14 5.03
N LEU A 141 3.59 5.28 4.51
CA LEU A 141 4.01 6.47 3.76
C LEU A 141 3.99 6.26 2.24
N THR A 142 4.35 5.07 1.75
CA THR A 142 4.48 4.87 0.29
C THR A 142 3.34 4.06 -0.33
N SER A 143 2.52 3.40 0.49
CA SER A 143 1.35 2.63 0.02
C SER A 143 0.03 3.25 0.50
N ILE A 144 -0.12 3.47 1.80
CA ILE A 144 -1.35 4.03 2.37
C ILE A 144 -1.37 5.56 2.28
N GLY A 145 -0.22 6.20 2.50
CA GLY A 145 -0.06 7.65 2.47
C GLY A 145 -0.58 8.31 1.18
N PRO A 146 -0.21 7.84 -0.02
CA PRO A 146 -0.72 8.38 -1.27
C PRO A 146 -2.25 8.35 -1.36
N MET A 147 -2.89 7.27 -0.90
CA MET A 147 -4.36 7.17 -0.88
C MET A 147 -4.98 8.18 0.09
N LEU A 148 -4.42 8.31 1.30
CA LEU A 148 -4.90 9.22 2.32
C LEU A 148 -4.63 10.69 1.99
N SER A 149 -3.69 11.00 1.08
CA SER A 149 -3.37 12.34 0.63
C SER A 149 -4.42 12.92 -0.34
N ILE A 150 -5.23 12.06 -0.96
CA ILE A 150 -6.29 12.50 -1.87
C ILE A 150 -7.36 13.26 -1.09
N LYS A 151 -7.65 14.46 -1.55
CA LYS A 151 -8.60 15.37 -0.90
C LYS A 151 -9.96 14.71 -0.64
N GLY A 152 -10.39 14.71 0.61
CA GLY A 152 -11.69 14.15 1.02
C GLY A 152 -11.62 12.73 1.58
N ILE A 153 -10.63 11.89 1.21
CA ILE A 153 -10.52 10.51 1.70
C ILE A 153 -10.37 10.45 3.23
N ARG A 154 -9.41 11.19 3.82
CA ARG A 154 -9.26 11.25 5.29
C ARG A 154 -10.55 11.74 5.97
N LYS A 155 -11.20 12.75 5.41
CA LYS A 155 -12.45 13.28 5.96
C LYS A 155 -13.58 12.24 5.96
N GLU A 156 -13.69 11.44 4.91
CA GLU A 156 -14.72 10.39 4.83
C GLU A 156 -14.44 9.25 5.79
N LEU A 157 -13.19 8.78 5.88
CA LEU A 157 -12.77 7.80 6.87
C LEU A 157 -13.01 8.29 8.31
N ALA A 158 -12.70 9.56 8.60
CA ALA A 158 -12.90 10.14 9.93
C ALA A 158 -14.37 10.13 10.38
N LYS A 159 -15.33 10.30 9.47
CA LYS A 159 -16.76 10.17 9.78
C LYS A 159 -17.16 8.76 10.22
N LYS A 160 -16.39 7.75 9.80
CA LYS A 160 -16.60 6.33 10.09
C LYS A 160 -15.48 5.73 10.93
N LYS A 161 -14.77 6.54 11.65
CA LYS A 161 -13.58 6.17 12.42
C LYS A 161 -13.76 4.92 13.28
N ASN A 162 -14.93 4.74 13.88
CA ASN A 162 -15.29 3.58 14.69
C ASN A 162 -15.43 2.27 13.88
N LYS A 163 -15.63 2.36 12.57
CA LYS A 163 -15.69 1.22 11.63
C LYS A 163 -14.35 0.96 10.93
N VAL A 164 -13.35 1.80 11.17
CA VAL A 164 -12.00 1.63 10.59
C VAL A 164 -11.12 0.87 11.56
N VAL A 165 -10.50 -0.19 11.08
CA VAL A 165 -9.44 -0.93 11.75
C VAL A 165 -8.18 -0.91 10.91
N ALA A 166 -7.05 -0.55 11.49
CA ALA A 166 -5.76 -0.63 10.84
C ALA A 166 -4.96 -1.83 11.36
N VAL A 167 -4.15 -2.43 10.51
CA VAL A 167 -3.17 -3.45 10.91
C VAL A 167 -1.79 -2.84 10.86
N SER A 168 -1.05 -2.93 11.96
CA SER A 168 0.32 -2.41 12.03
C SER A 168 1.25 -3.13 11.04
N PRO A 169 2.06 -2.42 10.25
CA PRO A 169 3.13 -3.01 9.46
C PRO A 169 4.44 -3.16 10.26
N ILE A 170 4.44 -2.83 11.56
CA ILE A 170 5.60 -2.86 12.44
C ILE A 170 5.44 -3.98 13.46
N ILE A 171 6.52 -4.71 13.74
CA ILE A 171 6.63 -5.70 14.81
C ILE A 171 7.88 -5.35 15.63
N GLY A 172 7.70 -5.04 16.90
CA GLY A 172 8.76 -4.46 17.72
C GLY A 172 9.13 -3.08 17.18
N ASN A 173 10.40 -2.86 16.94
CA ASN A 173 10.90 -1.60 16.35
C ASN A 173 11.36 -1.82 14.90
N SER A 174 10.76 -2.78 14.20
CA SER A 174 11.16 -3.14 12.83
C SER A 174 9.97 -3.30 11.91
N ALA A 175 10.12 -2.84 10.68
CA ALA A 175 9.15 -3.10 9.63
C ALA A 175 9.09 -4.59 9.28
N ILE A 176 7.89 -5.10 9.00
CA ILE A 176 7.71 -6.48 8.53
C ILE A 176 8.40 -6.70 7.19
N SER A 177 8.43 -5.67 6.34
CA SER A 177 9.07 -5.73 5.03
C SER A 177 9.43 -4.34 4.50
N GLY A 178 10.44 -4.28 3.64
CA GLY A 178 10.83 -3.08 2.91
C GLY A 178 11.41 -1.95 3.80
N PRO A 179 11.52 -0.74 3.26
CA PRO A 179 12.18 0.39 3.90
C PRO A 179 11.25 1.23 4.79
N THR A 180 10.16 0.64 5.30
CA THR A 180 9.14 1.38 6.07
C THR A 180 9.74 2.13 7.26
N GLY A 181 10.64 1.50 8.00
CA GLY A 181 11.34 2.14 9.13
C GLY A 181 12.08 3.40 8.69
N LYS A 182 12.89 3.30 7.64
CA LYS A 182 13.65 4.44 7.08
C LYS A 182 12.76 5.62 6.68
N TYR A 183 11.60 5.33 6.09
CA TYR A 183 10.66 6.39 5.71
C TYR A 183 9.97 7.01 6.92
N MET A 184 9.63 6.21 7.94
CA MET A 184 9.05 6.71 9.18
C MET A 184 10.05 7.62 9.91
N GLU A 185 11.31 7.20 10.03
CA GLU A 185 12.38 8.01 10.64
C GLU A 185 12.57 9.35 9.91
N ALA A 186 12.63 9.32 8.57
CA ALA A 186 12.74 10.54 7.76
C ALA A 186 11.54 11.48 7.90
N ALA A 187 10.36 10.93 8.21
CA ALA A 187 9.16 11.71 8.51
C ALA A 187 9.05 12.11 10.00
N GLY A 188 10.06 11.85 10.84
CA GLY A 188 10.04 12.12 12.27
C GLY A 188 9.05 11.25 13.05
N ILE A 189 8.71 10.07 12.52
CA ILE A 189 7.73 9.14 13.11
C ILE A 189 8.48 7.98 13.75
N GLU A 190 8.12 7.66 15.00
CA GLU A 190 8.66 6.52 15.71
C GLU A 190 8.36 5.20 14.97
N VAL A 191 9.38 4.37 14.79
CA VAL A 191 9.23 3.03 14.15
C VAL A 191 8.67 2.05 15.18
N SER A 192 7.37 2.15 15.43
CA SER A 192 6.66 1.37 16.45
C SER A 192 5.17 1.27 16.11
N ALA A 193 4.44 0.36 16.77
CA ALA A 193 2.99 0.28 16.67
C ALA A 193 2.33 1.59 17.16
N THR A 194 2.92 2.25 18.16
CA THR A 194 2.48 3.57 18.64
C THR A 194 2.66 4.65 17.57
N GLY A 195 3.76 4.64 16.81
CA GLY A 195 3.98 5.55 15.70
C GLY A 195 2.91 5.38 14.61
N ILE A 196 2.54 4.14 14.30
CA ILE A 196 1.44 3.83 13.38
C ILE A 196 0.10 4.33 13.94
N ALA A 197 -0.16 4.12 15.23
CA ALA A 197 -1.36 4.63 15.88
C ALA A 197 -1.50 6.16 15.74
N LYS A 198 -0.43 6.90 15.99
CA LYS A 198 -0.40 8.36 15.82
C LYS A 198 -0.70 8.80 14.39
N MET A 199 -0.18 8.07 13.38
CA MET A 199 -0.43 8.38 11.97
C MET A 199 -1.90 8.22 11.55
N TYR A 200 -2.63 7.31 12.18
CA TYR A 200 -4.01 6.98 11.83
C TYR A 200 -5.04 7.45 12.86
N ALA A 201 -4.62 8.15 13.92
CA ALA A 201 -5.49 8.56 15.02
C ALA A 201 -6.70 9.41 14.61
N ASP A 202 -6.61 10.13 13.51
CA ASP A 202 -7.70 10.93 12.95
C ASP A 202 -8.74 10.10 12.16
N VAL A 203 -8.34 8.95 11.59
CA VAL A 203 -9.17 8.15 10.68
C VAL A 203 -9.52 6.76 11.21
N CYS A 204 -8.88 6.31 12.29
CA CYS A 204 -9.00 4.94 12.79
C CYS A 204 -9.22 4.92 14.31
N SER A 205 -10.20 4.14 14.79
CA SER A 205 -10.42 3.90 16.22
C SER A 205 -10.00 2.51 16.69
N ASN A 206 -9.52 1.67 15.79
CA ASN A 206 -9.14 0.30 16.14
C ASN A 206 -7.82 -0.07 15.46
N LEU A 207 -6.85 -0.55 16.23
CA LEU A 207 -5.54 -0.96 15.72
C LEU A 207 -5.23 -2.40 16.11
N ILE A 208 -4.81 -3.19 15.14
CA ILE A 208 -4.28 -4.53 15.37
C ILE A 208 -2.75 -4.46 15.37
N ILE A 209 -2.15 -4.96 16.43
CA ILE A 209 -0.71 -5.00 16.63
C ILE A 209 -0.22 -6.43 16.79
N ASP A 210 1.09 -6.65 16.65
CA ASP A 210 1.67 -7.96 16.96
C ASP A 210 1.70 -8.20 18.50
N THR A 211 1.56 -9.46 18.89
CA THR A 211 1.64 -9.87 20.29
C THR A 211 2.95 -9.44 20.98
N LYS A 212 4.02 -9.23 20.21
CA LYS A 212 5.30 -8.72 20.72
C LYS A 212 5.23 -7.26 21.17
N ASP A 213 4.23 -6.52 20.69
CA ASP A 213 4.05 -5.09 20.95
C ASP A 213 3.06 -4.78 22.07
N ARG A 214 2.60 -5.78 22.82
CA ARG A 214 1.63 -5.65 23.93
C ARG A 214 1.97 -4.54 24.93
N LYS A 215 3.26 -4.31 25.17
CA LYS A 215 3.70 -3.24 26.08
C LYS A 215 3.30 -1.83 25.62
N GLN A 216 2.97 -1.66 24.34
CA GLN A 216 2.56 -0.37 23.76
C GLN A 216 1.04 -0.12 23.86
N ILE A 217 0.22 -1.12 24.28
CA ILE A 217 -1.25 -1.04 24.33
C ILE A 217 -1.72 0.21 25.07
N LYS A 218 -1.27 0.41 26.31
CA LYS A 218 -1.69 1.56 27.14
C LYS A 218 -1.38 2.91 26.48
N GLN A 219 -0.24 3.01 25.78
CA GLN A 219 0.16 4.23 25.09
C GLN A 219 -0.73 4.47 23.85
N ILE A 220 -1.09 3.40 23.12
CA ILE A 220 -1.98 3.49 21.97
C ILE A 220 -3.41 3.83 22.41
N GLU A 221 -3.90 3.21 23.48
CA GLU A 221 -5.23 3.49 24.03
C GLU A 221 -5.37 4.93 24.53
N SER A 222 -4.28 5.56 25.01
CA SER A 222 -4.29 6.99 25.36
C SER A 222 -4.55 7.92 24.15
N LEU A 223 -4.45 7.43 22.92
CA LEU A 223 -4.84 8.11 21.70
C LEU A 223 -6.31 7.90 21.30
N ASN A 224 -7.12 7.31 22.17
CA ASN A 224 -8.50 6.89 21.92
C ASN A 224 -8.61 5.87 20.76
N ILE A 225 -7.67 4.93 20.71
CA ILE A 225 -7.64 3.82 19.76
C ILE A 225 -7.74 2.51 20.54
N ASN A 226 -8.73 1.69 20.26
CA ASN A 226 -8.86 0.34 20.78
C ASN A 226 -7.80 -0.56 20.18
N VAL A 227 -7.17 -1.39 20.98
CA VAL A 227 -6.09 -2.27 20.54
C VAL A 227 -6.49 -3.73 20.62
N HIS A 228 -6.24 -4.47 19.56
CA HIS A 228 -6.30 -5.92 19.54
C HIS A 228 -4.93 -6.48 19.17
N ASP A 229 -4.38 -7.37 19.99
CA ASP A 229 -3.09 -7.99 19.72
C ASP A 229 -3.25 -9.42 19.19
N THR A 230 -2.57 -9.72 18.10
CA THR A 230 -2.53 -11.04 17.47
C THR A 230 -1.25 -11.21 16.67
N LYS A 231 -1.01 -12.40 16.11
CA LYS A 231 0.10 -12.60 15.16
C LYS A 231 -0.26 -11.94 13.82
N ILE A 232 0.43 -10.87 13.46
CA ILE A 232 0.14 -10.11 12.23
C ILE A 232 1.04 -10.48 11.04
N LYS A 233 2.11 -11.27 11.25
CA LYS A 233 3.02 -11.65 10.18
C LYS A 233 2.41 -12.72 9.29
N MET A 234 2.09 -12.38 8.06
CA MET A 234 1.52 -13.26 7.04
C MET A 234 2.62 -14.06 6.32
N THR A 235 3.04 -15.17 6.90
CA THR A 235 4.12 -16.02 6.35
C THR A 235 3.63 -17.02 5.32
N ASN A 236 2.34 -17.35 5.34
CA ASN A 236 1.69 -18.30 4.43
C ASN A 236 0.18 -18.03 4.39
N LYS A 237 -0.55 -18.76 3.55
CA LYS A 237 -2.00 -18.61 3.39
C LYS A 237 -2.78 -18.81 4.70
N GLN A 238 -2.36 -19.76 5.53
CA GLN A 238 -3.03 -20.01 6.82
C GLN A 238 -2.89 -18.81 7.77
N ALA A 239 -1.72 -18.17 7.81
CA ALA A 239 -1.50 -16.97 8.61
C ALA A 239 -2.31 -15.76 8.08
N GLU A 240 -2.43 -15.63 6.75
CA GLU A 240 -3.31 -14.63 6.11
C GLU A 240 -4.77 -14.84 6.53
N ASP A 241 -5.27 -16.07 6.42
CA ASP A 241 -6.65 -16.42 6.76
C ASP A 241 -6.93 -16.24 8.26
N ALA A 242 -5.98 -16.60 9.13
CA ALA A 242 -6.10 -16.43 10.57
C ALA A 242 -6.19 -14.94 10.97
N LEU A 243 -5.37 -14.09 10.34
CA LEU A 243 -5.43 -12.64 10.57
C LEU A 243 -6.77 -12.08 10.09
N ALA A 244 -7.22 -12.43 8.88
CA ALA A 244 -8.51 -12.00 8.35
C ALA A 244 -9.68 -12.45 9.25
N ALA A 245 -9.69 -13.71 9.69
CA ALA A 245 -10.70 -14.24 10.62
C ALA A 245 -10.68 -13.50 11.97
N SER A 246 -9.50 -13.15 12.49
CA SER A 246 -9.37 -12.36 13.72
C SER A 246 -9.98 -10.97 13.56
N ILE A 247 -9.75 -10.30 12.42
CA ILE A 247 -10.33 -8.98 12.11
C ILE A 247 -11.86 -9.08 12.10
N LEU A 248 -12.41 -10.03 11.34
CA LEU A 248 -13.85 -10.20 11.21
C LEU A 248 -14.51 -10.52 12.57
N LYS A 249 -13.91 -11.41 13.34
CA LYS A 249 -14.44 -11.79 14.66
C LYS A 249 -14.55 -10.63 15.64
N HIS A 250 -13.60 -9.69 15.62
CA HIS A 250 -13.50 -8.62 16.63
C HIS A 250 -14.15 -7.31 16.20
N PHE A 251 -14.28 -7.07 14.90
CA PHE A 251 -14.71 -5.77 14.37
C PHE A 251 -15.92 -5.83 13.43
N HIS A 252 -16.34 -7.02 13.03
CA HIS A 252 -17.58 -7.20 12.27
C HIS A 252 -18.73 -7.43 13.27
N ALA A 253 -19.48 -6.38 13.56
CA ALA A 253 -20.76 -6.45 14.27
C ALA A 253 -21.92 -6.34 13.28
#